data_93dce080329a375abef2e8773a8babf2
#
_entry.id   93dce080329a375abef2e8773a8babf2
#
_cell.length_a   1.000
_cell.length_b   1.000
_cell.length_c   1.000
_cell.angle_alpha   90.00
_cell.angle_beta   90.00
_cell.angle_gamma   90.00
#
_symmetry.space_group_name_H-M   'P 1'
#
loop_
_entity.id
_entity.type
_entity.pdbx_description
1 polymer ?
#
loop_
_entity_poly.entity_id
_entity_poly.type
_entity_poly.pdbx_seq_one_letter_code
_entity_poly.pdbx_strand_id
1 'polypeptide(L)'
;MFNTLKNYFLLLRMDKPIGVYLLLWPSLSALWLASSGVPDLDVIIIFCFGSLLLRSAGVVVNDILDQEIDRKVLRTFNRPIANRSISNIEAWILLILLLIAAAFLLLFLNLLSFYLALFCLV
;
A
#
# COMPACT_ATOMS: atom_id res chain seq x y z
N MET A 1 -17.21 -15.87 6.27
CA MET A 1 -16.44 -14.85 6.99
C MET A 1 -14.93 -15.11 6.94
N PHE A 2 -14.40 -16.29 7.34
CA PHE A 2 -12.96 -16.61 7.26
C PHE A 2 -12.38 -16.55 5.84
N ASN A 3 -13.11 -17.00 4.82
CA ASN A 3 -12.65 -16.93 3.42
C ASN A 3 -12.55 -15.49 2.91
N THR A 4 -13.44 -14.62 3.32
CA THR A 4 -13.44 -13.21 2.90
C THR A 4 -12.20 -12.47 3.45
N LEU A 5 -11.93 -12.60 4.75
CA LEU A 5 -10.73 -12.02 5.38
C LEU A 5 -9.44 -12.53 4.74
N LYS A 6 -9.37 -13.82 4.44
CA LYS A 6 -8.24 -14.42 3.74
C LYS A 6 -8.04 -13.81 2.34
N ASN A 7 -9.12 -13.56 1.61
CA ASN A 7 -9.05 -12.96 0.28
C ASN A 7 -8.51 -11.52 0.34
N TYR A 8 -8.93 -10.71 1.29
CA TYR A 8 -8.37 -9.38 1.51
C TYR A 8 -6.89 -9.42 1.93
N PHE A 9 -6.52 -10.34 2.81
CA PHE A 9 -5.12 -10.56 3.20
C PHE A 9 -4.23 -10.90 2.00
N LEU A 10 -4.71 -11.76 1.10
CA LEU A 10 -4.03 -12.12 -0.14
C LEU A 10 -4.00 -10.97 -1.15
N LEU A 11 -5.09 -10.19 -1.26
CA LEU A 11 -5.15 -9.02 -2.14
C LEU A 11 -4.13 -7.96 -1.73
N LEU A 12 -3.97 -7.72 -0.42
CA LEU A 12 -2.98 -6.78 0.12
C LEU A 12 -1.55 -7.33 0.11
N ARG A 13 -1.34 -8.55 -0.38
CA ARG A 13 -0.02 -9.25 -0.40
C ARG A 13 0.65 -9.36 0.96
N MET A 14 -0.14 -9.46 2.04
CA MET A 14 0.39 -9.60 3.40
C MET A 14 1.05 -10.97 3.63
N ASP A 15 0.78 -11.95 2.76
CA ASP A 15 1.48 -13.24 2.69
C ASP A 15 2.92 -13.12 2.19
N LYS A 16 3.27 -12.01 1.50
CA LYS A 16 4.60 -11.75 0.92
C LYS A 16 5.08 -10.34 1.26
N PRO A 17 5.50 -10.09 2.51
CA PRO A 17 5.81 -8.76 3.02
C PRO A 17 7.06 -8.13 2.40
N ILE A 18 7.82 -8.87 1.57
CA ILE A 18 9.04 -8.38 0.94
C ILE A 18 8.84 -7.04 0.21
N GLY A 19 7.66 -6.84 -0.42
CA GLY A 19 7.35 -5.61 -1.12
C GLY A 19 7.18 -4.41 -0.19
N VAL A 20 6.72 -4.64 1.06
CA VAL A 20 6.66 -3.59 2.10
C VAL A 20 8.07 -3.22 2.53
N TYR A 21 8.93 -4.19 2.79
CA TYR A 21 10.31 -3.96 3.21
C TYR A 21 11.12 -3.19 2.16
N LEU A 22 10.93 -3.50 0.86
CA LEU A 22 11.61 -2.79 -0.23
C LEU A 22 11.26 -1.29 -0.30
N LEU A 23 10.05 -0.91 0.15
CA LEU A 23 9.65 0.50 0.24
C LEU A 23 10.07 1.11 1.59
N LEU A 24 9.96 0.35 2.66
CA LEU A 24 10.18 0.80 4.03
C LEU A 24 11.67 1.10 4.31
N TRP A 25 12.59 0.20 3.93
CA TRP A 25 14.01 0.36 4.24
C TRP A 25 14.64 1.64 3.67
N PRO A 26 14.46 1.98 2.37
CA PRO A 26 14.95 3.26 1.84
C PRO A 26 14.32 4.46 2.54
N SER A 27 13.03 4.40 2.85
CA SER A 27 12.30 5.48 3.51
C SER A 27 12.82 5.72 4.93
N LEU A 28 13.04 4.67 5.71
CA LEU A 28 13.64 4.78 7.04
C LEU A 28 15.09 5.26 6.97
N SER A 29 15.88 4.77 6.01
CA SER A 29 17.26 5.23 5.84
C SER A 29 17.32 6.73 5.55
N ALA A 30 16.45 7.22 4.67
CA ALA A 30 16.35 8.65 4.38
C ALA A 30 15.90 9.45 5.61
N LEU A 31 14.97 8.93 6.40
CA LEU A 31 14.50 9.56 7.62
C LEU A 31 15.63 9.69 8.65
N TRP A 32 16.45 8.64 8.84
CA TRP A 32 17.63 8.70 9.75
C TRP A 32 18.66 9.72 9.31
N LEU A 33 18.93 9.80 8.01
CA LEU A 33 19.85 10.81 7.46
C LEU A 33 19.32 12.24 7.64
N ALA A 34 18.00 12.44 7.45
CA ALA A 34 17.38 13.76 7.56
C ALA A 34 17.30 14.27 9.02
N SER A 35 17.15 13.38 9.99
CA SER A 35 16.96 13.74 11.41
C SER A 35 18.24 14.13 12.14
N SER A 36 19.44 13.98 11.50
CA SER A 36 20.74 14.26 12.13
C SER A 36 20.96 13.55 13.47
N GLY A 37 20.27 12.45 13.69
CA GLY A 37 20.29 11.64 14.92
C GLY A 37 19.20 10.57 14.87
N VAL A 38 18.61 10.29 16.03
CA VAL A 38 17.46 9.36 16.11
C VAL A 38 16.19 10.14 15.76
N PRO A 39 15.41 9.71 14.74
CA PRO A 39 14.15 10.33 14.40
C PRO A 39 13.13 10.21 15.54
N ASP A 40 12.18 11.14 15.60
CA ASP A 40 11.07 11.06 16.52
C ASP A 40 10.22 9.80 16.24
N LEU A 41 9.79 9.14 17.31
CA LEU A 41 9.06 7.88 17.23
C LEU A 41 7.78 8.03 16.40
N ASP A 42 7.08 9.15 16.53
CA ASP A 42 5.85 9.44 15.79
C ASP A 42 6.09 9.44 14.29
N VAL A 43 7.18 10.05 13.84
CA VAL A 43 7.56 10.11 12.42
C VAL A 43 7.94 8.71 11.92
N ILE A 44 8.66 7.92 12.69
CA ILE A 44 8.98 6.52 12.35
C ILE A 44 7.69 5.72 12.14
N ILE A 45 6.73 5.86 13.06
CA ILE A 45 5.44 5.17 12.98
C ILE A 45 4.67 5.60 11.71
N ILE A 46 4.63 6.90 11.40
CA ILE A 46 3.98 7.42 10.18
C ILE A 46 4.61 6.82 8.92
N PHE A 47 5.93 6.75 8.84
CA PHE A 47 6.63 6.17 7.69
C PHE A 47 6.38 4.65 7.56
N CYS A 48 6.34 3.92 8.68
CA CYS A 48 6.03 2.49 8.69
C CYS A 48 4.60 2.22 8.17
N PHE A 49 3.60 2.89 8.73
CA PHE A 49 2.21 2.73 8.30
C PHE A 49 1.97 3.29 6.90
N GLY A 50 2.55 4.43 6.57
CA GLY A 50 2.47 5.04 5.24
C GLY A 50 3.01 4.10 4.16
N SER A 51 4.18 3.50 4.38
CA SER A 51 4.78 2.52 3.47
C SER A 51 3.88 1.29 3.28
N LEU A 52 3.28 0.78 4.36
CA LEU A 52 2.35 -0.34 4.31
C LEU A 52 1.09 0.00 3.49
N LEU A 53 0.47 1.15 3.76
CA LEU A 53 -0.76 1.59 3.10
C LEU A 53 -0.52 1.86 1.61
N LEU A 54 0.53 2.60 1.26
CA LEU A 54 0.85 2.93 -0.14
C LEU A 54 1.26 1.69 -0.93
N ARG A 55 2.03 0.77 -0.32
CA ARG A 55 2.35 -0.50 -0.96
C ARG A 55 1.09 -1.32 -1.23
N SER A 56 0.19 -1.41 -0.26
CA SER A 56 -1.07 -2.12 -0.40
C SER A 56 -1.96 -1.49 -1.46
N ALA A 57 -2.08 -0.16 -1.48
CA ALA A 57 -2.82 0.57 -2.51
C ALA A 57 -2.25 0.30 -3.92
N GLY A 58 -0.93 0.38 -4.09
CA GLY A 58 -0.28 0.09 -5.37
C GLY A 58 -0.53 -1.33 -5.88
N VAL A 59 -0.55 -2.32 -4.98
CA VAL A 59 -0.89 -3.71 -5.35
C VAL A 59 -2.34 -3.82 -5.81
N VAL A 60 -3.28 -3.20 -5.09
CA VAL A 60 -4.71 -3.22 -5.46
C VAL A 60 -4.93 -2.57 -6.83
N VAL A 61 -4.30 -1.42 -7.10
CA VAL A 61 -4.35 -0.76 -8.42
C VAL A 61 -3.86 -1.71 -9.51
N ASN A 62 -2.69 -2.31 -9.32
CA ASN A 62 -2.13 -3.23 -10.31
C ASN A 62 -3.03 -4.44 -10.55
N ASP A 63 -3.57 -5.06 -9.50
CA ASP A 63 -4.46 -6.22 -9.63
C ASP A 63 -5.80 -5.84 -10.30
N ILE A 64 -6.30 -4.59 -10.14
CA ILE A 64 -7.48 -4.09 -10.88
C ILE A 64 -7.15 -3.91 -12.37
N LEU A 65 -6.02 -3.29 -12.70
CA LEU A 65 -5.64 -3.02 -14.09
C LEU A 65 -5.29 -4.29 -14.86
N ASP A 66 -4.59 -5.22 -14.20
CA ASP A 66 -4.08 -6.43 -14.82
C ASP A 66 -5.09 -7.60 -14.80
N GLN A 67 -6.29 -7.45 -14.25
CA GLN A 67 -7.23 -8.54 -13.99
C GLN A 67 -7.52 -9.44 -15.20
N GLU A 68 -7.61 -8.86 -16.41
CA GLU A 68 -7.89 -9.62 -17.63
C GLU A 68 -6.68 -10.46 -18.10
N ILE A 69 -5.47 -9.93 -17.87
CA ILE A 69 -4.21 -10.63 -18.16
C ILE A 69 -4.00 -11.73 -17.12
N ASP A 70 -4.20 -11.41 -15.85
CA ASP A 70 -4.02 -12.32 -14.73
C ASP A 70 -4.91 -13.56 -14.81
N ARG A 71 -6.12 -13.44 -15.37
CA ARG A 71 -7.01 -14.58 -15.64
C ARG A 71 -6.45 -15.58 -16.64
N LYS A 72 -5.56 -15.17 -17.52
CA LYS A 72 -4.99 -16.00 -18.60
C LYS A 72 -3.66 -16.65 -18.21
N VAL A 73 -3.07 -16.22 -17.08
CA VAL A 73 -1.74 -16.67 -16.64
C VAL A 73 -1.87 -17.57 -15.42
N LEU A 74 -1.39 -18.82 -15.52
CA LEU A 74 -1.48 -19.83 -14.46
C LEU A 74 -0.94 -19.35 -13.10
N ARG A 75 0.14 -18.54 -13.10
CA ARG A 75 0.76 -18.01 -11.88
C ARG A 75 -0.12 -17.00 -11.14
N THR A 76 -0.95 -16.26 -11.86
CA THR A 76 -1.73 -15.12 -11.33
C THR A 76 -3.23 -15.37 -11.34
N PHE A 77 -3.70 -16.45 -11.95
CA PHE A 77 -5.11 -16.83 -12.00
C PHE A 77 -5.78 -16.88 -10.62
N ASN A 78 -5.04 -17.26 -9.57
CA ASN A 78 -5.56 -17.37 -8.20
C ASN A 78 -5.61 -16.03 -7.45
N ARG A 79 -5.26 -14.89 -8.08
CA ARG A 79 -5.41 -13.58 -7.44
C ARG A 79 -6.89 -13.28 -7.17
N PRO A 80 -7.23 -12.66 -6.01
CA PRO A 80 -8.62 -12.47 -5.59
C PRO A 80 -9.51 -11.72 -6.60
N ILE A 81 -8.99 -10.76 -7.34
CA ILE A 81 -9.73 -10.03 -8.37
C ILE A 81 -9.82 -10.86 -9.66
N ALA A 82 -8.73 -11.53 -10.05
CA ALA A 82 -8.70 -12.35 -11.26
C ALA A 82 -9.68 -13.53 -11.17
N ASN A 83 -9.73 -14.22 -10.03
CA ASN A 83 -10.63 -15.35 -9.78
C ASN A 83 -12.04 -14.94 -9.31
N ARG A 84 -12.32 -13.62 -9.25
CA ARG A 84 -13.61 -13.06 -8.82
C ARG A 84 -14.00 -13.35 -7.37
N SER A 85 -13.05 -13.69 -6.49
CA SER A 85 -13.31 -13.83 -5.05
C SER A 85 -13.57 -12.47 -4.37
N ILE A 86 -13.07 -11.39 -4.97
CA ILE A 86 -13.34 -10.00 -4.61
C ILE A 86 -13.84 -9.30 -5.88
N SER A 87 -14.93 -8.56 -5.78
CA SER A 87 -15.48 -7.80 -6.89
C SER A 87 -14.65 -6.55 -7.17
N ASN A 88 -14.72 -6.03 -8.41
CA ASN A 88 -14.05 -4.77 -8.76
C ASN A 88 -14.51 -3.60 -7.88
N ILE A 89 -15.79 -3.56 -7.52
CA ILE A 89 -16.35 -2.49 -6.67
C ILE A 89 -15.73 -2.55 -5.28
N GLU A 90 -15.62 -3.73 -4.68
CA GLU A 90 -14.96 -3.92 -3.38
C GLU A 90 -13.48 -3.53 -3.43
N ALA A 91 -12.78 -3.88 -4.52
CA ALA A 91 -11.39 -3.51 -4.72
C ALA A 91 -11.20 -1.99 -4.84
N TRP A 92 -12.07 -1.28 -5.59
CA TRP A 92 -12.06 0.18 -5.68
C TRP A 92 -12.36 0.85 -4.33
N ILE A 93 -13.33 0.35 -3.58
CA ILE A 93 -13.66 0.87 -2.24
C ILE A 93 -12.45 0.69 -1.31
N LEU A 94 -11.82 -0.49 -1.32
CA LEU A 94 -10.62 -0.75 -0.52
C LEU A 94 -9.48 0.20 -0.89
N LEU A 95 -9.24 0.41 -2.19
CA LEU A 95 -8.23 1.34 -2.68
C LEU A 95 -8.46 2.76 -2.15
N ILE A 96 -9.68 3.26 -2.26
CA ILE A 96 -10.05 4.60 -1.78
C ILE A 96 -9.82 4.69 -0.26
N LEU A 97 -10.20 3.69 0.51
CA LEU A 97 -9.98 3.66 1.95
C LEU A 97 -8.49 3.67 2.31
N LEU A 98 -7.65 2.92 1.58
CA LEU A 98 -6.20 2.90 1.78
C LEU A 98 -5.57 4.27 1.47
N LEU A 99 -6.00 4.92 0.39
CA LEU A 99 -5.52 6.25 0.01
C LEU A 99 -5.96 7.33 1.00
N ILE A 100 -7.20 7.27 1.49
CA ILE A 100 -7.70 8.19 2.54
C ILE A 100 -6.89 7.99 3.83
N ALA A 101 -6.63 6.76 4.24
CA ALA A 101 -5.84 6.47 5.41
C ALA A 101 -4.38 6.97 5.25
N ALA A 102 -3.78 6.79 4.08
CA ALA A 102 -2.44 7.31 3.78
C ALA A 102 -2.43 8.85 3.78
N ALA A 103 -3.44 9.49 3.17
CA ALA A 103 -3.58 10.94 3.18
C ALA A 103 -3.76 11.51 4.60
N PHE A 104 -4.50 10.80 5.46
CA PHE A 104 -4.65 11.18 6.86
C PHE A 104 -3.31 11.20 7.60
N LEU A 105 -2.42 10.25 7.33
CA LEU A 105 -1.07 10.26 7.93
C LEU A 105 -0.25 11.47 7.50
N LEU A 106 -0.44 12.01 6.29
CA LEU A 106 0.26 13.20 5.83
C LEU A 106 -0.08 14.45 6.62
N LEU A 107 -1.25 14.51 7.27
CA LEU A 107 -1.65 15.64 8.10
C LEU A 107 -0.79 15.80 9.36
N PHE A 108 -0.10 14.75 9.77
CA PHE A 108 0.83 14.76 10.90
C PHE A 108 2.27 15.10 10.50
N LEU A 109 2.53 15.25 9.21
CA LEU A 109 3.82 15.70 8.68
C LEU A 109 3.81 17.20 8.40
N ASN A 110 4.98 17.76 8.11
CA ASN A 110 5.11 19.16 7.75
C ASN A 110 4.51 19.47 6.37
N LEU A 111 4.22 20.75 6.13
CA LEU A 111 3.59 21.24 4.90
C LEU A 111 4.41 20.89 3.63
N LEU A 112 5.74 20.93 3.73
CA LEU A 112 6.62 20.55 2.62
C LEU A 112 6.43 19.09 2.23
N SER A 113 6.40 18.18 3.20
CA SER A 113 6.17 16.74 2.97
C SER A 113 4.80 16.50 2.32
N PHE A 114 3.78 17.25 2.74
CA PHE A 114 2.45 17.19 2.13
C PHE A 114 2.48 17.56 0.64
N TYR A 115 3.09 18.69 0.27
CA TYR A 115 3.21 19.11 -1.13
C TYR A 115 4.07 18.15 -1.97
N LEU A 116 5.16 17.62 -1.40
CA LEU A 116 5.99 16.62 -2.09
C LEU A 116 5.20 15.32 -2.34
N ALA A 117 4.41 14.88 -1.37
CA ALA A 117 3.57 13.69 -1.56
C ALA A 117 2.53 13.89 -2.66
N LEU A 118 1.88 15.06 -2.73
CA LEU A 118 0.96 15.39 -3.82
C LEU A 118 1.66 15.42 -5.18
N PHE A 119 2.86 15.99 -5.24
CA PHE A 119 3.65 16.03 -6.48
C PHE A 119 4.02 14.63 -6.98
N CYS A 120 4.29 13.68 -6.09
CA CYS A 120 4.61 12.30 -6.44
C CYS A 120 3.39 11.46 -6.89
N LEU A 121 2.17 11.96 -6.69
CA LEU A 121 0.94 11.28 -7.16
C LEU A 121 0.58 11.63 -8.61
N VAL A 122 1.17 12.66 -9.19
CA VAL A 122 0.97 13.12 -10.58
C VAL A 122 2.01 12.52 -11.51
#